data_8cfc7aac34d4616b8086586b9134526c
#
_entry.id   8cfc7aac34d4616b8086586b9134526c
#
_cell.length_a   1.000
_cell.length_b   1.000
_cell.length_c   1.000
_cell.angle_alpha   90.00
_cell.angle_beta   90.00
_cell.angle_gamma   90.00
#
_symmetry.space_group_name_H-M   'P 1'
#
loop_
_entity.id
_entity.type
_entity.pdbx_description
1 polymer ?
#
loop_
_entity_poly.entity_id
_entity_poly.type
_entity_poly.pdbx_seq_one_letter_code
_entity_poly.pdbx_strand_id
1 'polypeptide(L)'
;MTKAEVVKQIARETGIEAVTVAAVVEEFMEQVRKAQSRKVDVSLRGFGTFLVKHRKAKTARNISKNTTMIVPAHTIPAFKPSKAFAAKVK
;
A
#
# COMPACT_ATOMS: atom_id res chain seq x y z
N MET A 1 0.41 -14.82 -3.78
CA MET A 1 0.51 -14.37 -5.18
C MET A 1 1.57 -13.28 -5.29
N THR A 2 2.48 -13.43 -6.23
CA THR A 2 3.58 -12.48 -6.44
C THR A 2 3.22 -11.46 -7.51
N LYS A 3 4.04 -10.41 -7.64
CA LYS A 3 3.88 -9.42 -8.71
C LYS A 3 3.91 -10.09 -10.08
N ALA A 4 4.83 -11.02 -10.29
CA ALA A 4 4.93 -11.74 -11.57
C ALA A 4 3.65 -12.51 -11.90
N GLU A 5 3.04 -13.12 -10.90
CA GLU A 5 1.79 -13.85 -11.09
C GLU A 5 0.63 -12.90 -11.40
N VAL A 6 0.58 -11.75 -10.73
CA VAL A 6 -0.43 -10.72 -11.02
C VAL A 6 -0.29 -10.23 -12.45
N VAL A 7 0.95 -9.94 -12.89
CA VAL A 7 1.21 -9.49 -14.26
C VAL A 7 0.72 -10.53 -15.28
N LYS A 8 1.01 -11.81 -15.04
CA LYS A 8 0.56 -12.89 -15.93
C LYS A 8 -0.96 -12.97 -16.00
N GLN A 9 -1.63 -12.85 -14.86
CA GLN A 9 -3.10 -12.88 -14.81
C GLN A 9 -3.70 -11.71 -15.59
N ILE A 10 -3.16 -10.51 -15.40
CA ILE A 10 -3.65 -9.33 -16.10
C ILE A 10 -3.43 -9.47 -17.61
N ALA A 11 -2.25 -9.94 -18.02
CA ALA A 11 -1.95 -10.15 -19.44
C ALA A 11 -2.94 -11.14 -20.06
N ARG A 12 -3.26 -12.22 -19.36
CA ARG A 12 -4.22 -13.22 -19.82
C ARG A 12 -5.63 -12.64 -19.94
N GLU A 13 -6.08 -11.91 -18.94
CA GLU A 13 -7.44 -11.36 -18.88
C GLU A 13 -7.66 -10.23 -19.89
N THR A 14 -6.63 -9.44 -20.18
CA THR A 14 -6.74 -8.26 -21.04
C THR A 14 -6.27 -8.49 -22.47
N GLY A 15 -5.46 -9.53 -22.70
CA GLY A 15 -4.83 -9.75 -23.99
C GLY A 15 -3.65 -8.81 -24.25
N ILE A 16 -3.24 -8.02 -23.25
CA ILE A 16 -2.10 -7.12 -23.35
C ILE A 16 -0.82 -7.92 -23.09
N GLU A 17 0.26 -7.61 -23.80
CA GLU A 17 1.55 -8.28 -23.61
C GLU A 17 2.04 -8.15 -22.17
N ALA A 18 2.60 -9.24 -21.63
CA ALA A 18 3.09 -9.26 -20.25
C ALA A 18 4.15 -8.18 -19.98
N VAL A 19 5.03 -7.90 -20.95
CA VAL A 19 6.06 -6.86 -20.83
C VAL A 19 5.39 -5.49 -20.61
N THR A 20 4.36 -5.19 -21.39
CA THR A 20 3.62 -3.95 -21.27
C THR A 20 2.89 -3.85 -19.93
N VAL A 21 2.23 -4.95 -19.53
CA VAL A 21 1.54 -5.01 -18.23
C VAL A 21 2.53 -4.79 -17.08
N ALA A 22 3.70 -5.43 -17.14
CA ALA A 22 4.72 -5.28 -16.12
C ALA A 22 5.15 -3.81 -15.97
N ALA A 23 5.35 -3.12 -17.09
CA ALA A 23 5.72 -1.70 -17.08
C ALA A 23 4.64 -0.85 -16.43
N VAL A 24 3.37 -1.10 -16.74
CA VAL A 24 2.24 -0.36 -16.17
C VAL A 24 2.11 -0.63 -14.67
N VAL A 25 2.24 -1.89 -14.26
CA VAL A 25 2.14 -2.26 -12.84
C VAL A 25 3.27 -1.60 -12.03
N GLU A 26 4.50 -1.62 -12.56
CA GLU A 26 5.64 -0.97 -11.90
C GLU A 26 5.42 0.54 -11.77
N GLU A 27 4.94 1.17 -12.84
CA GLU A 27 4.69 2.61 -12.82
C GLU A 27 3.54 2.97 -11.87
N PHE A 28 2.50 2.13 -11.81
CA PHE A 28 1.41 2.34 -10.85
C PHE A 28 1.92 2.35 -9.42
N MET A 29 2.74 1.36 -9.06
CA MET A 29 3.32 1.29 -7.72
C MET A 29 4.21 2.51 -7.43
N GLU A 30 4.96 2.97 -8.43
CA GLU A 30 5.81 4.15 -8.28
C GLU A 30 4.98 5.41 -8.06
N GLN A 31 3.88 5.57 -8.78
CA GLN A 31 2.99 6.71 -8.58
C GLN A 31 2.38 6.72 -7.18
N VAL A 32 1.98 5.55 -6.68
CA VAL A 32 1.45 5.43 -5.32
C VAL A 32 2.53 5.79 -4.30
N ARG A 33 3.75 5.28 -4.47
CA ARG A 33 4.88 5.59 -3.58
C ARG A 33 5.17 7.08 -3.53
N LYS A 34 5.23 7.73 -4.69
CA LYS A 34 5.48 9.18 -4.79
C LYS A 34 4.38 9.99 -4.11
N ALA A 35 3.13 9.61 -4.34
CA ALA A 35 1.99 10.32 -3.74
C ALA A 35 2.02 10.20 -2.22
N GLN A 36 2.20 8.99 -1.69
CA GLN A 36 2.23 8.76 -0.25
C GLN A 36 3.43 9.45 0.41
N SER A 37 4.57 9.53 -0.27
CA SER A 37 5.73 10.25 0.28
C SER A 37 5.49 11.76 0.35
N ARG A 38 4.57 12.28 -0.46
CA ARG A 38 4.14 13.70 -0.41
C ARG A 38 2.90 13.90 0.45
N LYS A 39 2.42 12.84 1.10
CA LYS A 39 1.20 12.84 1.91
C LYS A 39 -0.04 13.20 1.09
N VAL A 40 -0.07 12.75 -0.15
CA VAL A 40 -1.19 12.91 -1.07
C VAL A 40 -1.91 11.56 -1.20
N ASP A 41 -3.22 11.57 -1.00
CA ASP A 41 -4.02 10.35 -1.12
C ASP A 41 -4.21 9.97 -2.58
N VAL A 42 -4.18 8.66 -2.85
CA VAL A 42 -4.54 8.12 -4.16
C VAL A 42 -5.83 7.34 -3.99
N SER A 43 -6.93 7.91 -4.47
CA SER A 43 -8.25 7.32 -4.34
C SER A 43 -8.63 6.59 -5.62
N LEU A 44 -8.95 5.30 -5.49
CA LEU A 44 -9.37 4.46 -6.60
C LEU A 44 -10.81 4.05 -6.35
N ARG A 45 -11.73 4.65 -7.09
CA ARG A 45 -13.16 4.46 -6.92
C ARG A 45 -13.54 2.98 -6.98
N GLY A 46 -14.29 2.53 -5.98
CA GLY A 46 -14.73 1.13 -5.90
C GLY A 46 -13.68 0.16 -5.39
N PHE A 47 -12.44 0.62 -5.20
CA PHE A 47 -11.35 -0.22 -4.71
C PHE A 47 -10.91 0.23 -3.31
N GLY A 48 -10.40 1.43 -3.20
CA GLY A 48 -9.94 1.97 -1.93
C GLY A 48 -9.06 3.17 -2.11
N THR A 49 -8.43 3.59 -1.03
CA THR A 49 -7.57 4.78 -1.02
C THR A 49 -6.23 4.44 -0.39
N PHE A 50 -5.15 4.75 -1.11
CA PHE A 50 -3.80 4.72 -0.55
C PHE A 50 -3.56 6.06 0.14
N LEU A 51 -3.27 6.02 1.43
CA LEU A 51 -3.11 7.22 2.25
C LEU A 51 -1.95 7.02 3.21
N VAL A 52 -1.65 8.03 3.99
CA VAL A 52 -0.67 7.91 5.06
C VAL A 52 -1.38 8.06 6.40
N LYS A 53 -0.93 7.29 7.38
CA LYS A 53 -1.39 7.42 8.77
C LYS A 53 -0.30 8.06 9.58
N HIS A 54 -0.70 8.98 10.43
CA HIS A 54 0.21 9.64 11.34
C HIS A 54 0.19 8.90 12.67
N ARG A 55 1.37 8.43 13.09
CA ARG A 55 1.53 7.76 14.37
C ARG A 55 2.17 8.72 15.35
N LYS A 56 1.54 8.89 16.52
CA LYS A 56 2.08 9.74 17.58
C LYS A 56 3.30 9.07 18.21
N ALA A 57 4.20 9.88 18.76
CA ALA A 57 5.29 9.36 19.58
C ALA A 57 4.71 8.61 20.77
N LYS A 58 5.32 7.51 21.11
CA LYS A 58 4.89 6.71 22.26
C LYS A 58 6.10 6.09 22.96
N THR A 59 5.91 5.75 24.23
CA THR A 59 6.91 5.05 25.01
C THR A 59 6.69 3.54 24.84
N ALA A 60 7.75 2.84 24.47
CA ALA A 60 7.74 1.38 24.37
C ALA A 60 8.74 0.80 25.36
N ARG A 61 8.39 -0.30 25.99
CA ARG A 61 9.26 -0.97 26.93
C ARG A 61 10.03 -2.10 26.25
N ASN A 62 11.35 -2.07 26.41
CA ASN A 62 12.20 -3.17 25.95
C ASN A 62 12.30 -4.21 27.05
N ILE A 63 11.61 -5.33 26.88
CA ILE A 63 11.51 -6.39 27.89
C ILE A 63 12.86 -7.07 28.14
N SER A 64 13.65 -7.29 27.10
CA SER A 64 14.93 -8.00 27.25
C SER A 64 15.99 -7.18 27.99
N LYS A 65 15.96 -5.85 27.87
CA LYS A 65 16.91 -4.95 28.57
C LYS A 65 16.29 -4.26 29.76
N ASN A 66 15.00 -4.46 29.97
CA ASN A 66 14.25 -3.82 31.04
C ASN A 66 14.39 -2.29 31.04
N THR A 67 14.44 -1.69 29.86
CA THR A 67 14.55 -0.25 29.65
C THR A 67 13.35 0.26 28.87
N THR A 68 13.07 1.55 28.96
CA THR A 68 12.04 2.18 28.14
C THR A 68 12.69 2.85 26.94
N MET A 69 11.99 2.77 25.80
CA MET A 69 12.39 3.43 24.56
C MET A 69 11.29 4.38 24.13
N ILE A 70 11.68 5.50 23.53
CA ILE A 70 10.73 6.43 22.94
C ILE A 70 10.69 6.17 21.43
N VAL A 71 9.50 5.81 20.92
CA VAL A 71 9.27 5.67 19.49
C VAL A 71 8.82 7.03 18.98
N PRO A 72 9.58 7.70 18.12
CA PRO A 72 9.21 9.04 17.66
C PRO A 72 7.97 9.03 16.79
N ALA A 73 7.31 10.17 16.69
CA ALA A 73 6.19 10.33 15.77
C ALA A 73 6.66 10.10 14.35
N HIS A 74 5.85 9.41 13.54
CA HIS A 74 6.20 9.09 12.16
C HIS A 74 4.93 8.87 11.34
N THR A 75 5.08 8.89 10.03
CA THR A 75 3.99 8.57 9.11
C THR A 75 4.28 7.23 8.46
N ILE A 76 3.22 6.45 8.22
CA ILE A 76 3.32 5.16 7.56
C ILE A 76 2.35 5.11 6.38
N PRO A 77 2.72 4.42 5.29
CA PRO A 77 1.77 4.20 4.22
C PRO A 77 0.67 3.24 4.67
N ALA A 78 -0.53 3.48 4.18
CA ALA A 78 -1.69 2.65 4.53
C ALA A 78 -2.63 2.54 3.35
N PHE A 79 -3.51 1.56 3.42
CA PHE A 79 -4.55 1.35 2.42
C PHE A 79 -5.88 1.15 3.13
N LYS A 80 -6.88 1.96 2.75
CA LYS A 80 -8.24 1.82 3.27
C LYS A 80 -9.14 1.29 2.16
N PRO A 81 -9.62 0.05 2.25
CA PRO A 81 -10.51 -0.49 1.22
C PRO A 81 -11.85 0.24 1.21
N SER A 82 -12.46 0.34 0.03
CA SER A 82 -13.80 0.90 -0.10
C SER A 82 -14.83 -0.06 0.48
N LYS A 83 -16.03 0.44 0.77
CA LYS A 83 -17.12 -0.42 1.25
C LYS A 83 -17.45 -1.51 0.24
N ALA A 84 -17.47 -1.17 -1.05
CA ALA A 84 -17.73 -2.13 -2.12
C ALA A 84 -16.68 -3.23 -2.16
N PHE A 85 -15.41 -2.88 -2.00
CA PHE A 85 -14.31 -3.85 -1.95
C PHE A 85 -14.44 -4.75 -0.71
N ALA A 86 -14.62 -4.14 0.45
CA ALA A 86 -14.73 -4.89 1.71
C ALA A 86 -15.91 -5.89 1.66
N ALA A 87 -17.02 -5.50 1.05
CA ALA A 87 -18.19 -6.36 0.91
C ALA A 87 -17.90 -7.59 0.04
N LYS A 88 -17.07 -7.44 -0.99
CA LYS A 88 -16.72 -8.55 -1.88
C LYS A 88 -15.79 -9.56 -1.23
N VAL A 89 -15.01 -9.14 -0.25
CA VAL A 89 -14.00 -10.00 0.40
C VAL A 89 -14.59 -10.76 1.59
N LYS A 90 -15.69 -10.30 2.14
CA LYS A 90 -16.34 -10.96 3.27
C LYS A 90 -16.77 -12.39 2.98
#